data_a1f40cad268c2218be5a1cac90bab32c
#
_entry.id   a1f40cad268c2218be5a1cac90bab32c
#
_cell.length_a   1.000
_cell.length_b   1.000
_cell.length_c   1.000
_cell.angle_alpha   90.00
_cell.angle_beta   90.00
_cell.angle_gamma   90.00
#
_symmetry.space_group_name_H-M   'P 1'
#
loop_
_entity.id
_entity.type
_entity.pdbx_description
1 polymer ?
#
loop_
_entity_poly.entity_id
_entity_poly.type
_entity_poly.pdbx_seq_one_letter_code
_entity_poly.pdbx_strand_id
1 'polypeptide(L)'
;MKKETPISLRHLRRITAILFLCPISLSSIQASAASDQSDVSSASVRQEQTSGILRAEKINPTTVDVLFTNQQRMTIDFYGENIFRVFQDNSGGIIRDPEAKPEAQILVDQPRRKVSGLSVDEKDGYVTLTTAQVRIELNKQTGLMKVFNPLTGKCVIEEIAPVVFGPKEVTVTLKENPEEYFYGGGVQNGRFSHKGKVIAIENQNSWTDGGVASPAPFYWSTNGYGMMWYTFRKGEYDFGATEKNIVKLSHNSSYLDIFYMVNDGVVSLLNDFYQLTGNPVLLPKFGFYEGHLNAYNRDYWKEDEKGILFEDGKRYKESQKDNGGIKESLNGEKNNYQFSARAVIDRYKNHDMPLGWLLPNDGYGAGYGQTETLDGNIANLKSLGDYARKNGVEIGLWTQSDLHPKEGISALLQRDIVKEVRDAGVRVLKTDVAWVGAGYSFGLNGVADVGHIMPYYGNDARPFIISLDGWAGTQRYAGIWSGDQTGGEWEYIRFHIPTYIGSGLSGQPNICSDMDGIFGGKNAAVNIRDFQWKTFTPMQLNMDGWGANEKYPHALGEPATSINRMYLKLKSELMPYTYSFAREAVDGMPLIRAMFLDYPNEYTYGTATRYQYMYGTDFLVAPGYQN
;
A
#
# COMPACT_ATOMS: atom_id res chain seq x y z
N MET A 1 6.86 52.21 -36.94
CA MET A 1 7.54 51.25 -37.83
C MET A 1 8.47 50.42 -37.01
N LYS A 2 8.06 49.20 -36.75
CA LYS A 2 8.80 47.93 -36.78
C LYS A 2 7.84 46.88 -36.25
N LYS A 3 7.50 45.95 -37.12
CA LYS A 3 6.67 44.77 -36.88
C LYS A 3 7.47 43.78 -36.02
N GLU A 4 6.89 43.28 -34.96
CA GLU A 4 7.34 42.04 -34.30
C GLU A 4 6.29 40.97 -34.50
N THR A 5 6.77 39.86 -34.98
CA THR A 5 6.06 38.64 -35.39
C THR A 5 5.67 37.83 -34.14
N PRO A 6 4.52 37.12 -34.11
CA PRO A 6 4.14 36.30 -32.99
C PRO A 6 4.90 34.98 -33.01
N ILE A 7 5.48 34.63 -31.86
CA ILE A 7 6.11 33.35 -31.60
C ILE A 7 5.05 32.26 -31.46
N SER A 8 5.19 31.26 -32.31
CA SER A 8 4.36 30.08 -32.47
C SER A 8 4.23 29.26 -31.21
N LEU A 9 3.02 29.07 -30.72
CA LEU A 9 2.60 27.99 -29.80
C LEU A 9 2.69 26.63 -30.51
N ARG A 10 3.86 26.02 -30.51
CA ARG A 10 4.05 24.62 -30.89
C ARG A 10 5.03 23.97 -29.94
N HIS A 11 4.59 23.58 -28.74
CA HIS A 11 5.26 22.56 -27.92
C HIS A 11 4.43 22.17 -26.69
N LEU A 12 3.12 22.00 -26.86
CA LEU A 12 2.29 21.33 -25.82
C LEU A 12 1.32 20.34 -26.51
N ARG A 13 1.88 19.32 -27.08
CA ARG A 13 1.12 18.11 -27.43
C ARG A 13 2.08 16.92 -27.41
N ARG A 14 1.95 16.07 -26.41
CA ARG A 14 2.18 14.62 -26.43
C ARG A 14 2.35 14.08 -25.01
N ILE A 15 1.26 13.87 -24.32
CA ILE A 15 1.12 12.70 -23.46
C ILE A 15 -0.21 12.10 -23.88
N THR A 16 -0.14 11.20 -24.83
CA THR A 16 -1.25 10.38 -25.29
C THR A 16 -1.11 9.04 -24.60
N ALA A 17 -2.14 8.62 -23.88
CA ALA A 17 -2.27 7.26 -23.41
C ALA A 17 -2.21 6.28 -24.58
N ILE A 18 -1.25 5.39 -24.59
CA ILE A 18 -1.10 4.34 -25.60
C ILE A 18 -1.84 3.11 -25.07
N LEU A 19 -3.02 2.88 -25.63
CA LEU A 19 -3.68 1.58 -25.60
C LEU A 19 -2.99 0.70 -26.66
N PHE A 20 -2.28 -0.33 -26.25
CA PHE A 20 -1.79 -1.37 -27.14
C PHE A 20 -2.88 -2.43 -27.37
N LEU A 21 -3.49 -2.36 -28.54
CA LEU A 21 -4.17 -3.49 -29.16
C LEU A 21 -3.15 -4.18 -30.09
N CYS A 22 -2.78 -5.39 -29.78
CA CYS A 22 -1.91 -6.22 -30.61
C CYS A 22 -2.76 -7.18 -31.45
N PRO A 23 -2.72 -7.17 -32.78
CA PRO A 23 -3.27 -8.24 -33.58
C PRO A 23 -2.21 -9.34 -33.78
N ILE A 24 -2.62 -10.58 -33.50
CA ILE A 24 -1.84 -11.78 -33.77
C ILE A 24 -1.89 -12.07 -35.27
N SER A 25 -0.73 -12.11 -35.91
CA SER A 25 -0.56 -12.73 -37.22
C SER A 25 0.41 -13.90 -37.13
N LEU A 26 -0.10 -15.10 -37.35
CA LEU A 26 0.70 -16.29 -37.60
C LEU A 26 1.43 -16.17 -38.95
N SER A 27 2.73 -16.36 -38.96
CA SER A 27 3.44 -16.79 -40.15
C SER A 27 4.55 -17.78 -39.75
N SER A 28 4.40 -18.98 -40.28
CA SER A 28 5.30 -20.08 -40.22
C SER A 28 6.58 -19.78 -41.05
N ILE A 29 7.75 -20.00 -40.45
CA ILE A 29 9.02 -20.13 -41.21
C ILE A 29 9.72 -21.38 -40.72
N GLN A 30 10.05 -22.22 -41.70
CA GLN A 30 10.75 -23.48 -41.57
C GLN A 30 12.23 -23.29 -41.20
N ALA A 31 12.71 -24.23 -40.40
CA ALA A 31 14.11 -24.35 -40.01
C ALA A 31 14.96 -24.91 -41.16
N SER A 32 16.10 -24.32 -41.38
CA SER A 32 17.24 -24.99 -42.03
C SER A 32 18.37 -25.07 -41.03
N ALA A 33 18.82 -26.29 -40.77
CA ALA A 33 19.96 -26.57 -39.93
C ALA A 33 21.26 -26.22 -40.65
N ALA A 34 22.11 -25.44 -40.01
CA ALA A 34 23.52 -25.40 -40.28
C ALA A 34 24.27 -25.47 -38.95
N SER A 35 25.05 -26.54 -38.80
CA SER A 35 25.96 -26.78 -37.71
C SER A 35 27.13 -25.82 -37.77
N ASP A 36 27.31 -25.02 -36.71
CA ASP A 36 28.59 -24.41 -36.41
C ASP A 36 28.94 -24.64 -34.93
N GLN A 37 29.92 -25.49 -34.71
CA GLN A 37 30.55 -25.65 -33.41
C GLN A 37 31.52 -24.50 -33.23
N SER A 38 31.21 -23.59 -32.30
CA SER A 38 32.22 -22.70 -31.74
C SER A 38 31.96 -22.51 -30.24
N ASP A 39 32.90 -23.01 -29.49
CA ASP A 39 33.30 -22.69 -28.13
C ASP A 39 32.26 -21.96 -27.24
N VAL A 40 31.48 -22.72 -26.48
CA VAL A 40 30.89 -22.27 -25.23
C VAL A 40 32.04 -22.14 -24.22
N SER A 41 32.62 -20.93 -24.14
CA SER A 41 33.45 -20.58 -23.00
C SER A 41 32.57 -20.72 -21.75
N SER A 42 32.91 -21.69 -20.93
CA SER A 42 32.39 -21.85 -19.58
C SER A 42 32.53 -20.50 -18.85
N ALA A 43 31.42 -19.76 -18.74
CA ALA A 43 31.31 -18.71 -17.74
C ALA A 43 31.48 -19.42 -16.39
N SER A 44 32.71 -19.37 -15.86
CA SER A 44 33.00 -19.80 -14.51
C SER A 44 32.04 -19.07 -13.59
N VAL A 45 31.08 -19.79 -13.02
CA VAL A 45 30.39 -19.38 -11.80
C VAL A 45 31.52 -19.07 -10.83
N ARG A 46 31.80 -17.78 -10.60
CA ARG A 46 32.71 -17.38 -9.53
C ARG A 46 32.10 -17.96 -8.26
N GLN A 47 32.70 -19.01 -7.74
CA GLN A 47 32.47 -19.46 -6.37
C GLN A 47 32.75 -18.25 -5.48
N GLU A 48 31.70 -17.68 -4.92
CA GLU A 48 31.80 -16.57 -3.98
C GLU A 48 32.62 -17.07 -2.80
N GLN A 49 33.82 -16.53 -2.68
CA GLN A 49 34.72 -16.90 -1.60
C GLN A 49 34.16 -16.32 -0.31
N THR A 50 33.78 -17.18 0.62
CA THR A 50 33.53 -16.82 2.02
C THR A 50 34.74 -16.03 2.53
N SER A 51 34.49 -14.89 3.18
CA SER A 51 35.52 -14.08 3.80
C SER A 51 35.45 -14.27 5.32
N GLY A 52 36.52 -14.73 5.92
CA GLY A 52 36.61 -14.90 7.36
C GLY A 52 36.58 -13.58 8.12
N ILE A 53 36.32 -13.63 9.41
CA ILE A 53 36.34 -12.45 10.29
C ILE A 53 37.75 -12.24 10.84
N LEU A 54 38.30 -11.07 10.58
CA LEU A 54 39.59 -10.65 11.12
C LEU A 54 39.45 -10.08 12.53
N ARG A 55 38.41 -9.27 12.78
CA ARG A 55 38.16 -8.61 14.06
C ARG A 55 36.68 -8.26 14.20
N ALA A 56 36.14 -8.37 15.40
CA ALA A 56 34.86 -7.79 15.80
C ALA A 56 35.07 -6.97 17.08
N GLU A 57 34.64 -5.72 17.05
CA GLU A 57 34.90 -4.77 18.14
C GLU A 57 33.63 -3.98 18.48
N LYS A 58 33.32 -3.95 19.76
CA LYS A 58 32.24 -3.10 20.29
C LYS A 58 32.72 -1.65 20.33
N ILE A 59 32.17 -0.82 19.44
CA ILE A 59 32.58 0.59 19.29
C ILE A 59 31.78 1.55 20.17
N ASN A 60 30.60 1.14 20.64
CA ASN A 60 29.77 1.87 21.59
C ASN A 60 28.81 0.89 22.30
N PRO A 61 27.94 1.32 23.26
CA PRO A 61 27.08 0.41 24.01
C PRO A 61 26.14 -0.48 23.17
N THR A 62 25.81 -0.08 21.94
CA THR A 62 24.83 -0.78 21.07
C THR A 62 25.40 -1.24 19.74
N THR A 63 26.63 -0.87 19.39
CA THR A 63 27.17 -1.07 18.02
C THR A 63 28.46 -1.90 18.05
N VAL A 64 28.51 -2.86 17.15
CA VAL A 64 29.69 -3.71 16.88
C VAL A 64 30.14 -3.51 15.45
N ASP A 65 31.43 -3.27 15.26
CA ASP A 65 32.10 -3.19 13.96
C ASP A 65 32.83 -4.51 13.67
N VAL A 66 32.57 -5.10 12.51
CA VAL A 66 33.15 -6.38 12.08
C VAL A 66 34.01 -6.14 10.83
N LEU A 67 35.29 -6.48 10.92
CA LEU A 67 36.24 -6.41 9.82
C LEU A 67 36.50 -7.82 9.26
N PHE A 68 36.28 -7.99 7.96
CA PHE A 68 36.53 -9.24 7.25
C PHE A 68 37.96 -9.31 6.71
N THR A 69 38.43 -10.52 6.43
CA THR A 69 39.78 -10.76 5.87
C THR A 69 39.97 -10.13 4.49
N ASN A 70 38.91 -9.92 3.73
CA ASN A 70 38.92 -9.20 2.45
C ASN A 70 38.83 -7.66 2.61
N GLN A 71 38.98 -7.14 3.83
CA GLN A 71 38.91 -5.73 4.21
C GLN A 71 37.51 -5.10 4.12
N GLN A 72 36.47 -5.85 3.82
CA GLN A 72 35.09 -5.38 3.98
C GLN A 72 34.75 -5.19 5.44
N ARG A 73 33.78 -4.31 5.70
CA ARG A 73 33.28 -4.03 7.05
C ARG A 73 31.78 -4.25 7.08
N MET A 74 31.31 -4.75 8.23
CA MET A 74 29.90 -4.87 8.55
C MET A 74 29.66 -4.20 9.91
N THR A 75 28.61 -3.43 10.02
CA THR A 75 28.20 -2.83 11.28
C THR A 75 26.93 -3.50 11.77
N ILE A 76 26.90 -3.94 13.01
CA ILE A 76 25.72 -4.47 13.69
C ILE A 76 25.35 -3.50 14.80
N ASP A 77 24.16 -2.90 14.70
CA ASP A 77 23.70 -1.84 15.61
C ASP A 77 22.33 -2.20 16.22
N PHE A 78 22.27 -2.29 17.53
CA PHE A 78 21.07 -2.71 18.26
C PHE A 78 20.14 -1.53 18.53
N TYR A 79 18.87 -1.70 18.16
CA TYR A 79 17.75 -0.77 18.36
C TYR A 79 16.83 -1.17 19.51
N GLY A 80 17.13 -2.28 20.17
CA GLY A 80 16.45 -2.88 21.31
C GLY A 80 17.11 -4.20 21.67
N GLU A 81 16.60 -4.88 22.68
CA GLU A 81 17.12 -6.19 23.09
C GLU A 81 16.91 -7.27 22.02
N ASN A 82 15.91 -7.08 21.14
CA ASN A 82 15.48 -8.05 20.12
C ASN A 82 15.49 -7.48 18.69
N ILE A 83 15.94 -6.23 18.50
CA ILE A 83 16.00 -5.58 17.20
C ILE A 83 17.42 -5.10 16.94
N PHE A 84 17.98 -5.47 15.78
CA PHE A 84 19.28 -5.00 15.35
C PHE A 84 19.29 -4.69 13.85
N ARG A 85 20.16 -3.76 13.45
CA ARG A 85 20.42 -3.35 12.06
C ARG A 85 21.76 -3.90 11.62
N VAL A 86 21.82 -4.49 10.45
CA VAL A 86 23.06 -4.90 9.80
C VAL A 86 23.26 -4.02 8.58
N PHE A 87 24.40 -3.33 8.55
CA PHE A 87 24.84 -2.54 7.41
C PHE A 87 26.17 -3.09 6.88
N GLN A 88 26.24 -3.30 5.58
CA GLN A 88 27.45 -3.71 4.88
C GLN A 88 27.43 -3.18 3.45
N ASP A 89 28.54 -2.68 2.97
CA ASP A 89 28.71 -2.36 1.55
C ASP A 89 30.00 -2.97 1.00
N ASN A 90 30.12 -2.94 -0.33
CA ASN A 90 31.23 -3.57 -1.04
C ASN A 90 32.57 -2.83 -0.83
N SER A 91 32.54 -1.60 -0.34
CA SER A 91 33.74 -0.76 -0.11
C SER A 91 34.11 -0.65 1.38
N GLY A 92 33.41 -1.33 2.27
CA GLY A 92 33.64 -1.27 3.71
C GLY A 92 33.13 0.04 4.33
N GLY A 93 31.97 0.51 3.85
CA GLY A 93 31.37 1.75 4.23
C GLY A 93 30.80 1.80 5.65
N ILE A 94 30.28 2.95 5.99
CA ILE A 94 29.64 3.25 7.27
C ILE A 94 28.11 3.23 7.14
N ILE A 95 27.42 3.08 8.26
CA ILE A 95 25.95 3.22 8.33
C ILE A 95 25.55 4.59 7.75
N ARG A 96 24.55 4.57 6.89
CA ARG A 96 23.93 5.74 6.29
C ARG A 96 22.43 5.54 6.13
N ASP A 97 21.70 6.63 5.97
CA ASP A 97 20.30 6.58 5.65
C ASP A 97 20.07 6.33 4.15
N PRO A 98 18.94 5.69 3.77
CA PRO A 98 18.63 5.45 2.37
C PRO A 98 18.44 6.76 1.61
N GLU A 99 18.87 6.79 0.36
CA GLU A 99 18.67 7.93 -0.53
C GLU A 99 17.19 8.18 -0.77
N ALA A 100 16.74 9.40 -0.53
CA ALA A 100 15.37 9.84 -0.78
C ALA A 100 15.34 11.23 -1.42
N LYS A 101 14.46 11.43 -2.38
CA LYS A 101 14.19 12.74 -2.99
C LYS A 101 12.70 12.84 -3.38
N PRO A 102 11.90 13.65 -2.68
CA PRO A 102 12.22 14.41 -1.46
C PRO A 102 12.59 13.50 -0.29
N GLU A 103 13.26 14.06 0.70
CA GLU A 103 13.57 13.32 1.92
C GLU A 103 12.30 12.79 2.58
N ALA A 104 12.27 11.48 2.81
CA ALA A 104 11.20 10.82 3.54
C ALA A 104 11.81 9.92 4.61
N GLN A 105 11.10 9.74 5.72
CA GLN A 105 11.59 8.97 6.85
C GLN A 105 10.78 7.69 7.01
N ILE A 106 11.41 6.55 6.71
CA ILE A 106 10.85 5.23 7.03
C ILE A 106 10.76 5.07 8.55
N LEU A 107 11.83 5.42 9.26
CA LEU A 107 11.88 5.31 10.71
C LEU A 107 11.15 6.47 11.39
N VAL A 108 10.64 6.21 12.58
CA VAL A 108 10.17 7.26 13.50
C VAL A 108 11.36 8.02 14.10
N ASP A 109 11.11 9.19 14.69
CA ASP A 109 12.18 10.03 15.28
C ASP A 109 12.96 9.33 16.40
N GLN A 110 12.32 8.46 17.15
CA GLN A 110 12.93 7.73 18.26
C GLN A 110 12.68 6.21 18.14
N PRO A 111 13.34 5.54 17.18
CA PRO A 111 13.11 4.11 16.91
C PRO A 111 13.83 3.20 17.92
N ARG A 112 14.68 3.75 18.77
CA ARG A 112 15.52 2.96 19.69
C ARG A 112 14.86 2.75 21.03
N ARG A 113 14.96 1.53 21.53
CA ARG A 113 14.72 1.18 22.92
C ARG A 113 16.05 0.93 23.63
N LYS A 114 16.00 0.93 24.97
CA LYS A 114 17.18 0.65 25.80
C LYS A 114 17.70 -0.75 25.51
N VAL A 115 19.02 -0.86 25.35
CA VAL A 115 19.77 -2.12 25.39
C VAL A 115 20.51 -2.17 26.72
N SER A 116 20.19 -3.12 27.56
CA SER A 116 20.71 -3.17 28.94
C SER A 116 22.10 -3.78 29.04
N GLY A 117 22.47 -4.63 28.09
CA GLY A 117 23.79 -5.21 28.06
C GLY A 117 24.06 -5.96 26.76
N LEU A 118 24.97 -5.41 25.95
CA LEU A 118 25.52 -6.11 24.79
C LEU A 118 26.88 -6.68 25.17
N SER A 119 27.05 -8.02 25.14
CA SER A 119 28.36 -8.67 25.21
C SER A 119 28.85 -9.04 23.82
N VAL A 120 30.17 -9.07 23.66
CA VAL A 120 30.87 -9.59 22.48
C VAL A 120 31.93 -10.55 22.98
N ASP A 121 31.77 -11.81 22.64
CA ASP A 121 32.63 -12.88 23.08
C ASP A 121 33.19 -13.64 21.88
N GLU A 122 34.42 -14.14 22.00
CA GLU A 122 35.07 -14.93 20.95
C GLU A 122 35.42 -16.30 21.50
N LYS A 123 34.76 -17.35 20.98
CA LYS A 123 34.94 -18.69 21.44
C LYS A 123 34.59 -19.73 20.34
N ASP A 124 35.30 -20.87 20.36
CA ASP A 124 35.02 -22.06 19.53
C ASP A 124 34.86 -21.75 18.01
N GLY A 125 35.61 -20.77 17.51
CA GLY A 125 35.56 -20.39 16.10
C GLY A 125 34.42 -19.44 15.72
N TYR A 126 33.72 -18.88 16.70
CA TYR A 126 32.66 -17.90 16.51
C TYR A 126 32.94 -16.59 17.26
N VAL A 127 32.46 -15.51 16.68
CA VAL A 127 32.22 -14.26 17.42
C VAL A 127 30.73 -14.25 17.79
N THR A 128 30.44 -14.10 19.06
CA THR A 128 29.07 -14.14 19.61
C THR A 128 28.70 -12.80 20.19
N LEU A 129 27.62 -12.20 19.68
CA LEU A 129 27.01 -10.98 20.21
C LEU A 129 25.75 -11.38 20.95
N THR A 130 25.60 -10.95 22.20
CA THR A 130 24.45 -11.36 23.02
C THR A 130 23.83 -10.16 23.72
N THR A 131 22.49 -10.05 23.62
CA THR A 131 21.61 -9.21 24.43
C THR A 131 20.68 -10.13 25.25
N ALA A 132 19.73 -9.55 25.97
CA ALA A 132 18.74 -10.35 26.71
C ALA A 132 17.81 -11.18 25.79
N GLN A 133 17.60 -10.77 24.54
CA GLN A 133 16.61 -11.36 23.64
C GLN A 133 17.16 -11.82 22.28
N VAL A 134 18.43 -11.55 21.99
CA VAL A 134 19.08 -11.98 20.75
C VAL A 134 20.49 -12.48 21.04
N ARG A 135 20.84 -13.59 20.39
CA ARG A 135 22.22 -14.04 20.26
C ARG A 135 22.57 -14.19 18.78
N ILE A 136 23.60 -13.49 18.34
CA ILE A 136 24.15 -13.56 16.99
C ILE A 136 25.47 -14.31 17.06
N GLU A 137 25.63 -15.33 16.23
CA GLU A 137 26.88 -16.06 16.05
C GLU A 137 27.42 -15.82 14.65
N LEU A 138 28.62 -15.27 14.55
CA LEU A 138 29.35 -15.05 13.32
C LEU A 138 30.47 -16.07 13.21
N ASN A 139 30.44 -16.93 12.21
CA ASN A 139 31.49 -17.91 11.98
C ASN A 139 32.78 -17.22 11.52
N LYS A 140 33.86 -17.41 12.25
CA LYS A 140 35.15 -16.75 11.99
C LYS A 140 35.80 -17.12 10.67
N GLN A 141 35.55 -18.33 10.14
CA GLN A 141 36.14 -18.80 8.90
C GLN A 141 35.36 -18.38 7.68
N THR A 142 34.03 -18.38 7.79
CA THR A 142 33.13 -18.15 6.66
C THR A 142 32.47 -16.78 6.66
N GLY A 143 32.43 -16.09 7.80
CA GLY A 143 31.72 -14.84 7.99
C GLY A 143 30.19 -14.98 8.08
N LEU A 144 29.65 -16.19 7.95
CA LEU A 144 28.20 -16.41 7.94
C LEU A 144 27.58 -16.19 9.33
N MET A 145 26.38 -15.61 9.31
CA MET A 145 25.63 -15.25 10.51
C MET A 145 24.54 -16.29 10.83
N LYS A 146 24.42 -16.60 12.11
CA LYS A 146 23.26 -17.29 12.70
C LYS A 146 22.65 -16.41 13.80
N VAL A 147 21.34 -16.39 13.85
CA VAL A 147 20.59 -15.62 14.87
C VAL A 147 19.75 -16.58 15.69
N PHE A 148 19.81 -16.44 17.00
CA PHE A 148 19.08 -17.26 17.94
C PHE A 148 18.19 -16.41 18.85
N ASN A 149 17.06 -16.95 19.20
CA ASN A 149 16.29 -16.49 20.35
C ASN A 149 16.84 -17.18 21.62
N PRO A 150 17.57 -16.48 22.50
CA PRO A 150 18.18 -17.10 23.67
C PRO A 150 17.16 -17.61 24.71
N LEU A 151 15.93 -17.07 24.69
CA LEU A 151 14.86 -17.50 25.62
C LEU A 151 14.33 -18.89 25.25
N THR A 152 14.32 -19.25 24.00
CA THR A 152 13.87 -20.56 23.50
C THR A 152 15.03 -21.48 23.09
N GLY A 153 16.22 -20.92 22.88
CA GLY A 153 17.38 -21.61 22.33
C GLY A 153 17.31 -21.87 20.82
N LYS A 154 16.22 -21.45 20.15
CA LYS A 154 15.96 -21.71 18.74
C LYS A 154 16.85 -20.86 17.84
N CYS A 155 17.47 -21.47 16.82
CA CYS A 155 18.07 -20.76 15.68
C CYS A 155 16.94 -20.29 14.77
N VAL A 156 16.74 -18.97 14.69
CA VAL A 156 15.63 -18.38 13.94
C VAL A 156 16.05 -17.97 12.54
N ILE A 157 17.32 -17.58 12.34
CA ILE A 157 17.90 -17.23 11.04
C ILE A 157 19.25 -17.94 10.87
N GLU A 158 19.50 -18.53 9.72
CA GLU A 158 20.77 -19.13 9.34
C GLU A 158 21.15 -18.70 7.92
N GLU A 159 22.20 -17.88 7.78
CA GLU A 159 22.80 -17.62 6.48
C GLU A 159 23.52 -18.87 5.97
N ILE A 160 23.32 -19.21 4.70
CA ILE A 160 23.95 -20.39 4.07
C ILE A 160 24.91 -20.02 2.94
N ALA A 161 24.95 -18.76 2.55
CA ALA A 161 25.91 -18.18 1.62
C ALA A 161 26.27 -16.75 2.04
N PRO A 162 27.46 -16.25 1.67
CA PRO A 162 27.82 -14.85 1.88
C PRO A 162 26.87 -13.90 1.18
N VAL A 163 26.74 -12.66 1.71
CA VAL A 163 26.03 -11.58 1.03
C VAL A 163 26.68 -11.29 -0.30
N VAL A 164 25.88 -11.30 -1.37
CA VAL A 164 26.31 -11.03 -2.72
C VAL A 164 26.09 -9.57 -3.07
N PHE A 165 27.16 -8.88 -3.44
CA PHE A 165 27.12 -7.51 -3.98
C PHE A 165 27.30 -7.56 -5.49
N GLY A 166 26.17 -7.72 -6.22
CA GLY A 166 26.13 -7.68 -7.67
C GLY A 166 26.26 -6.27 -8.24
N PRO A 167 26.34 -6.12 -9.56
CA PRO A 167 26.47 -4.80 -10.20
C PRO A 167 25.27 -3.87 -9.97
N LYS A 168 24.09 -4.42 -9.70
CA LYS A 168 22.82 -3.68 -9.56
C LYS A 168 21.98 -4.09 -8.37
N GLU A 169 22.34 -5.15 -7.67
CA GLU A 169 21.56 -5.69 -6.57
C GLU A 169 22.45 -6.27 -5.47
N VAL A 170 21.91 -6.31 -4.28
CA VAL A 170 22.47 -7.02 -3.13
C VAL A 170 21.53 -8.17 -2.76
N THR A 171 22.09 -9.35 -2.50
CA THR A 171 21.33 -10.57 -2.22
C THR A 171 21.76 -11.21 -0.91
N VAL A 172 20.79 -11.62 -0.12
CA VAL A 172 20.94 -12.43 1.11
C VAL A 172 20.34 -13.82 0.85
N THR A 173 21.03 -14.87 1.29
CA THR A 173 20.58 -16.25 1.13
C THR A 173 20.50 -16.94 2.49
N LEU A 174 19.29 -17.35 2.85
CA LEU A 174 18.98 -17.97 4.13
C LEU A 174 18.48 -19.40 3.95
N LYS A 175 18.63 -20.20 5.00
CA LYS A 175 18.02 -21.52 5.08
C LYS A 175 16.52 -21.36 5.39
N GLU A 176 15.68 -22.06 4.64
CA GLU A 176 14.27 -22.26 4.97
C GLU A 176 14.11 -23.52 5.82
N ASN A 177 13.36 -23.44 6.91
CA ASN A 177 12.97 -24.63 7.68
C ASN A 177 11.71 -25.28 7.07
N PRO A 178 11.55 -26.61 7.12
CA PRO A 178 10.42 -27.30 6.48
C PRO A 178 9.03 -26.83 6.95
N GLU A 179 8.90 -26.46 8.21
CA GLU A 179 7.63 -26.01 8.81
C GLU A 179 7.48 -24.49 8.87
N GLU A 180 8.37 -23.77 8.23
CA GLU A 180 8.37 -22.31 8.20
C GLU A 180 7.39 -21.75 7.17
N TYR A 181 6.66 -20.71 7.53
CA TYR A 181 5.76 -19.94 6.67
C TYR A 181 6.14 -18.47 6.69
N PHE A 182 5.89 -17.78 5.57
CA PHE A 182 6.31 -16.39 5.35
C PHE A 182 5.11 -15.52 5.01
N TYR A 183 5.08 -14.33 5.62
CA TYR A 183 4.02 -13.33 5.46
C TYR A 183 4.63 -11.94 5.35
N GLY A 184 3.86 -10.96 4.83
CA GLY A 184 4.36 -9.61 4.64
C GLY A 184 4.49 -9.24 3.17
N GLY A 185 5.42 -8.37 2.83
CA GLY A 185 5.64 -7.91 1.46
C GLY A 185 4.65 -6.84 1.00
N GLY A 186 3.82 -6.29 1.91
CA GLY A 186 2.78 -5.33 1.58
C GLY A 186 1.56 -5.97 0.93
N VAL A 187 0.87 -5.23 0.07
CA VAL A 187 -0.33 -5.70 -0.64
C VAL A 187 0.07 -6.49 -1.88
N GLN A 188 0.01 -7.81 -1.74
CA GLN A 188 0.23 -8.81 -2.77
C GLN A 188 -1.13 -9.37 -3.18
N ASN A 189 -1.64 -9.02 -4.35
CA ASN A 189 -2.99 -9.39 -4.77
C ASN A 189 -3.17 -10.91 -4.82
N GLY A 190 -4.24 -11.40 -4.19
CA GLY A 190 -4.57 -12.83 -4.12
C GLY A 190 -3.70 -13.66 -3.19
N ARG A 191 -2.86 -13.02 -2.35
CA ARG A 191 -1.86 -13.73 -1.54
C ARG A 191 -1.78 -13.18 -0.12
N PHE A 192 -1.58 -14.07 0.86
CA PHE A 192 -1.19 -13.69 2.22
C PHE A 192 -0.07 -14.58 2.79
N SER A 193 0.11 -15.80 2.26
CA SER A 193 1.16 -16.74 2.64
C SER A 193 2.06 -17.02 1.44
N HIS A 194 3.37 -16.88 1.63
CA HIS A 194 4.34 -16.81 0.55
C HIS A 194 5.27 -18.02 0.44
N LYS A 195 5.14 -19.03 1.30
CA LYS A 195 5.96 -20.27 1.22
C LYS A 195 5.86 -20.88 -0.18
N GLY A 196 7.00 -21.21 -0.78
CA GLY A 196 7.11 -21.75 -2.14
C GLY A 196 6.73 -20.76 -3.24
N LYS A 197 6.85 -19.45 -2.98
CA LYS A 197 6.53 -18.38 -3.96
C LYS A 197 7.64 -17.35 -4.05
N VAL A 198 7.70 -16.71 -5.22
CA VAL A 198 8.44 -15.46 -5.43
C VAL A 198 7.43 -14.32 -5.33
N ILE A 199 7.77 -13.26 -4.60
CA ILE A 199 7.01 -12.02 -4.54
C ILE A 199 7.87 -10.84 -4.96
N ALA A 200 7.29 -9.93 -5.75
CA ALA A 200 7.95 -8.68 -6.09
C ALA A 200 7.73 -7.65 -4.98
N ILE A 201 8.81 -6.96 -4.60
CA ILE A 201 8.76 -5.76 -3.77
C ILE A 201 8.90 -4.56 -4.69
N GLU A 202 7.99 -4.47 -5.61
CA GLU A 202 7.87 -3.44 -6.63
C GLU A 202 6.41 -3.24 -6.99
N ASN A 203 5.95 -1.98 -7.04
CA ASN A 203 4.62 -1.68 -7.58
C ASN A 203 4.62 -1.97 -9.07
N GLN A 204 3.77 -2.90 -9.48
CA GLN A 204 3.66 -3.33 -10.86
C GLN A 204 2.51 -2.66 -11.61
N ASN A 205 1.78 -1.74 -10.96
CA ASN A 205 0.50 -1.22 -11.47
C ASN A 205 -0.41 -2.35 -11.97
N SER A 206 -0.37 -3.49 -11.30
CA SER A 206 -1.14 -4.68 -11.63
C SER A 206 -2.23 -4.88 -10.60
N TRP A 207 -3.46 -4.71 -11.05
CA TRP A 207 -4.66 -4.70 -10.23
C TRP A 207 -5.44 -6.03 -10.27
N THR A 208 -4.81 -7.08 -10.74
CA THR A 208 -5.38 -8.42 -10.89
C THR A 208 -4.80 -9.41 -9.88
N ASP A 209 -5.36 -10.62 -9.83
CA ASP A 209 -4.81 -11.72 -9.04
C ASP A 209 -3.33 -11.98 -9.41
N GLY A 210 -2.48 -12.06 -8.40
CA GLY A 210 -1.04 -12.24 -8.56
C GLY A 210 -0.24 -10.97 -8.82
N GLY A 211 -0.88 -9.82 -9.05
CA GLY A 211 -0.21 -8.53 -9.19
C GLY A 211 0.22 -7.92 -7.86
N VAL A 212 0.96 -6.81 -7.93
CA VAL A 212 1.41 -6.07 -6.75
C VAL A 212 0.92 -4.63 -6.82
N ALA A 213 0.12 -4.25 -5.82
CA ALA A 213 -0.45 -2.90 -5.71
C ALA A 213 0.41 -1.99 -4.82
N SER A 214 0.66 -2.38 -3.58
CA SER A 214 1.37 -1.57 -2.59
C SER A 214 2.40 -2.43 -1.85
N PRO A 215 3.60 -2.61 -2.40
CA PRO A 215 4.64 -3.43 -1.80
C PRO A 215 5.24 -2.75 -0.56
N ALA A 216 5.74 -3.57 0.36
CA ALA A 216 6.51 -3.11 1.51
C ALA A 216 7.76 -4.00 1.71
N PRO A 217 8.94 -3.43 2.01
CA PRO A 217 10.18 -4.18 2.16
C PRO A 217 10.30 -4.85 3.53
N PHE A 218 9.21 -5.38 4.04
CA PHE A 218 9.08 -6.04 5.33
C PHE A 218 8.36 -7.38 5.18
N TYR A 219 8.96 -8.43 5.74
CA TYR A 219 8.31 -9.72 5.91
C TYR A 219 8.66 -10.32 7.27
N TRP A 220 7.92 -11.32 7.68
CA TRP A 220 8.18 -12.09 8.88
C TRP A 220 7.87 -13.58 8.69
N SER A 221 8.43 -14.39 9.58
CA SER A 221 8.40 -15.84 9.53
C SER A 221 7.86 -16.45 10.81
N THR A 222 7.12 -17.56 10.69
CA THR A 222 6.71 -18.40 11.83
C THR A 222 7.92 -19.01 12.57
N ASN A 223 9.12 -18.89 12.00
CA ASN A 223 10.35 -19.32 12.69
C ASN A 223 10.76 -18.39 13.84
N GLY A 224 10.09 -17.22 13.99
CA GLY A 224 10.29 -16.28 15.09
C GLY A 224 11.19 -15.10 14.74
N TYR A 225 11.10 -14.59 13.52
CA TYR A 225 11.83 -13.39 13.10
C TYR A 225 11.06 -12.56 12.07
N GLY A 226 11.42 -11.29 11.99
CA GLY A 226 11.04 -10.37 10.93
C GLY A 226 12.26 -9.68 10.34
N MET A 227 12.16 -9.28 9.09
CA MET A 227 13.20 -8.53 8.39
C MET A 227 12.59 -7.36 7.63
N MET A 228 13.21 -6.18 7.78
CA MET A 228 12.85 -4.99 7.02
C MET A 228 14.09 -4.43 6.33
N TRP A 229 14.08 -4.40 5.00
CA TRP A 229 15.11 -3.69 4.25
C TRP A 229 14.92 -2.18 4.37
N TYR A 230 15.97 -1.50 4.81
CA TYR A 230 15.97 -0.05 4.98
C TYR A 230 16.39 0.64 3.70
N THR A 231 15.47 0.67 2.74
CA THR A 231 15.70 1.17 1.39
C THR A 231 14.41 1.68 0.75
N PHE A 232 14.50 2.58 -0.22
CA PHE A 232 13.41 2.95 -1.13
C PHE A 232 13.50 2.26 -2.50
N ARG A 233 14.37 1.26 -2.62
CA ARG A 233 14.58 0.57 -3.89
C ARG A 233 13.78 -0.72 -3.95
N LYS A 234 13.35 -1.07 -5.16
CA LYS A 234 12.62 -2.31 -5.42
C LYS A 234 13.46 -3.55 -5.11
N GLY A 235 12.78 -4.67 -4.90
CA GLY A 235 13.38 -5.96 -4.60
C GLY A 235 12.50 -7.13 -5.01
N GLU A 236 12.99 -8.33 -4.68
CA GLU A 236 12.32 -9.59 -4.92
C GLU A 236 12.65 -10.57 -3.79
N TYR A 237 11.63 -11.28 -3.30
CA TYR A 237 11.81 -12.31 -2.27
C TYR A 237 11.36 -13.66 -2.80
N ASP A 238 12.26 -14.63 -2.84
CA ASP A 238 12.01 -16.02 -3.16
C ASP A 238 11.99 -16.85 -1.88
N PHE A 239 10.84 -17.36 -1.54
CA PHE A 239 10.60 -18.19 -0.35
C PHE A 239 10.54 -19.68 -0.71
N GLY A 240 11.63 -20.21 -1.28
CA GLY A 240 11.75 -21.63 -1.62
C GLY A 240 11.04 -22.04 -2.91
N ALA A 241 10.71 -21.08 -3.79
CA ALA A 241 10.07 -21.38 -5.06
C ALA A 241 11.04 -21.88 -6.10
N THR A 242 12.19 -21.22 -6.26
CA THR A 242 13.22 -21.59 -7.23
C THR A 242 14.09 -22.74 -6.71
N GLU A 243 14.42 -22.70 -5.44
CA GLU A 243 15.24 -23.71 -4.78
C GLU A 243 14.66 -24.05 -3.41
N LYS A 244 14.28 -25.32 -3.22
CA LYS A 244 13.66 -25.78 -1.97
C LYS A 244 14.58 -25.61 -0.78
N ASN A 245 14.02 -25.24 0.36
CA ASN A 245 14.71 -25.01 1.64
C ASN A 245 15.68 -23.82 1.60
N ILE A 246 15.55 -22.93 0.62
CA ILE A 246 16.36 -21.72 0.48
C ILE A 246 15.45 -20.50 0.32
N VAL A 247 15.72 -19.46 1.12
CA VAL A 247 15.14 -18.14 0.96
C VAL A 247 16.19 -17.22 0.34
N LYS A 248 15.84 -16.56 -0.77
CA LYS A 248 16.68 -15.53 -1.40
C LYS A 248 15.96 -14.19 -1.39
N LEU A 249 16.63 -13.19 -0.86
CA LEU A 249 16.10 -11.84 -0.73
C LEU A 249 17.02 -10.88 -1.45
N SER A 250 16.51 -10.10 -2.40
CA SER A 250 17.32 -9.13 -3.13
C SER A 250 16.64 -7.75 -3.21
N HIS A 251 17.48 -6.72 -3.23
CA HIS A 251 17.08 -5.34 -3.54
C HIS A 251 18.08 -4.68 -4.49
N ASN A 252 17.58 -3.79 -5.35
CA ASN A 252 18.38 -3.00 -6.28
C ASN A 252 19.19 -1.94 -5.52
N SER A 253 20.23 -2.37 -4.84
CA SER A 253 21.09 -1.54 -3.98
C SER A 253 22.55 -1.91 -4.18
N SER A 254 23.46 -0.99 -3.84
CA SER A 254 24.90 -1.24 -3.78
C SER A 254 25.38 -1.58 -2.36
N TYR A 255 24.49 -1.64 -1.39
CA TYR A 255 24.77 -1.93 0.00
C TYR A 255 23.65 -2.73 0.63
N LEU A 256 23.98 -3.48 1.68
CA LEU A 256 23.06 -4.17 2.56
C LEU A 256 22.68 -3.23 3.71
N ASP A 257 21.40 -3.08 3.97
CA ASP A 257 20.89 -2.36 5.12
C ASP A 257 19.54 -2.97 5.55
N ILE A 258 19.59 -3.79 6.60
CA ILE A 258 18.45 -4.58 7.04
C ILE A 258 18.27 -4.46 8.54
N PHE A 259 17.04 -4.24 8.98
CA PHE A 259 16.62 -4.46 10.35
C PHE A 259 16.12 -5.88 10.54
N TYR A 260 16.63 -6.54 11.55
CA TYR A 260 16.23 -7.86 12.01
C TYR A 260 15.47 -7.72 13.33
N MET A 261 14.40 -8.48 13.47
CA MET A 261 13.54 -8.52 14.66
C MET A 261 13.43 -9.98 15.10
N VAL A 262 13.63 -10.26 16.36
CA VAL A 262 13.52 -11.62 16.91
C VAL A 262 12.44 -11.64 17.98
N ASN A 263 11.36 -12.36 17.72
CA ASN A 263 10.25 -12.46 18.66
C ASN A 263 9.36 -13.66 18.33
N ASP A 264 8.73 -14.23 19.37
CA ASP A 264 7.78 -15.33 19.21
C ASP A 264 6.36 -14.77 19.10
N GLY A 265 5.79 -14.85 17.91
CA GLY A 265 4.41 -14.44 17.65
C GLY A 265 4.26 -13.24 16.74
N VAL A 266 3.14 -13.24 16.02
CA VAL A 266 2.83 -12.28 14.95
C VAL A 266 2.69 -10.87 15.47
N VAL A 267 1.88 -10.69 16.52
CA VAL A 267 1.59 -9.37 17.11
C VAL A 267 2.87 -8.72 17.63
N SER A 268 3.75 -9.51 18.26
CA SER A 268 5.04 -9.02 18.75
C SER A 268 5.96 -8.59 17.61
N LEU A 269 6.04 -9.36 16.52
CA LEU A 269 6.83 -9.01 15.33
C LEU A 269 6.28 -7.76 14.61
N LEU A 270 4.96 -7.61 14.51
CA LEU A 270 4.35 -6.40 13.98
C LEU A 270 4.63 -5.18 14.89
N ASN A 271 4.60 -5.34 16.21
CA ASN A 271 4.97 -4.29 17.15
C ASN A 271 6.46 -3.91 17.07
N ASP A 272 7.34 -4.87 16.80
CA ASP A 272 8.76 -4.59 16.55
C ASP A 272 8.95 -3.77 15.25
N PHE A 273 8.20 -4.12 14.20
CA PHE A 273 8.14 -3.32 12.98
C PHE A 273 7.60 -1.91 13.25
N TYR A 274 6.56 -1.77 14.06
CA TYR A 274 5.98 -0.47 14.44
C TYR A 274 6.91 0.35 15.36
N GLN A 275 7.73 -0.30 16.18
CA GLN A 275 8.77 0.42 16.93
C GLN A 275 9.68 1.20 16.01
N LEU A 276 10.02 0.64 14.85
CA LEU A 276 10.88 1.27 13.87
C LEU A 276 10.12 2.26 13.00
N THR A 277 8.95 1.89 12.51
CA THR A 277 8.25 2.59 11.42
C THR A 277 6.98 3.33 11.85
N GLY A 278 6.58 3.20 13.10
CA GLY A 278 5.39 3.81 13.70
C GLY A 278 4.13 2.94 13.58
N ASN A 279 3.25 3.10 14.56
CA ASN A 279 2.00 2.37 14.63
C ASN A 279 1.05 2.82 13.49
N PRO A 280 0.16 1.95 13.01
CA PRO A 280 -0.89 2.33 12.09
C PRO A 280 -1.77 3.44 12.65
N VAL A 281 -2.21 4.35 11.78
CA VAL A 281 -3.15 5.39 12.17
C VAL A 281 -4.49 4.76 12.56
N LEU A 282 -5.04 5.16 13.70
CA LEU A 282 -6.44 4.90 14.00
C LEU A 282 -7.29 5.87 13.19
N LEU A 283 -7.96 5.39 12.16
CA LEU A 283 -8.82 6.22 11.32
C LEU A 283 -9.91 6.92 12.14
N PRO A 284 -10.40 8.10 11.71
CA PRO A 284 -11.56 8.72 12.32
C PRO A 284 -12.80 7.83 12.11
N LYS A 285 -13.78 7.92 13.01
CA LYS A 285 -14.98 7.06 12.99
C LYS A 285 -15.70 7.08 11.64
N PHE A 286 -15.82 8.26 11.03
CA PHE A 286 -16.52 8.38 9.73
C PHE A 286 -15.84 7.57 8.62
N GLY A 287 -14.53 7.30 8.71
CA GLY A 287 -13.78 6.50 7.73
C GLY A 287 -14.16 5.02 7.69
N PHE A 288 -14.83 4.52 8.73
CA PHE A 288 -15.32 3.14 8.79
C PHE A 288 -16.74 2.97 8.25
N TYR A 289 -17.41 4.05 7.85
CA TYR A 289 -18.67 4.00 7.12
C TYR A 289 -18.43 3.95 5.61
N GLU A 290 -19.50 3.75 4.85
CA GLU A 290 -19.46 3.86 3.38
C GLU A 290 -18.94 5.23 2.97
N GLY A 291 -18.02 5.23 2.02
CA GLY A 291 -17.58 6.42 1.30
C GLY A 291 -18.00 6.38 -0.16
N HIS A 292 -18.19 7.55 -0.74
CA HIS A 292 -18.47 7.68 -2.16
C HIS A 292 -17.45 8.58 -2.84
N LEU A 293 -16.86 8.08 -3.92
CA LEU A 293 -15.93 8.83 -4.76
C LEU A 293 -16.59 9.11 -6.10
N ASN A 294 -16.47 10.35 -6.54
CA ASN A 294 -17.05 10.76 -7.81
C ASN A 294 -16.13 11.74 -8.56
N ALA A 295 -16.19 11.75 -9.88
CA ALA A 295 -15.36 12.58 -10.76
C ALA A 295 -16.02 13.93 -11.07
N TYR A 296 -16.02 14.86 -10.12
CA TYR A 296 -16.63 16.18 -10.31
C TYR A 296 -15.66 17.23 -10.85
N ASN A 297 -16.23 18.25 -11.53
CA ASN A 297 -15.56 19.38 -12.18
C ASN A 297 -14.74 19.03 -13.44
N ARG A 298 -14.82 17.81 -13.89
CA ARG A 298 -14.08 17.31 -15.01
C ARG A 298 -14.99 16.90 -16.16
N ASP A 299 -16.10 16.25 -15.82
CA ASP A 299 -16.92 15.54 -16.78
C ASP A 299 -18.14 16.35 -17.23
N TYR A 300 -18.65 15.98 -18.39
CA TYR A 300 -19.81 16.60 -19.04
C TYR A 300 -20.85 15.53 -19.30
N TRP A 301 -22.10 15.81 -18.99
CA TRP A 301 -23.22 14.90 -19.14
C TRP A 301 -24.11 15.34 -20.28
N LYS A 302 -24.43 14.45 -21.20
CA LYS A 302 -25.30 14.70 -22.35
C LYS A 302 -26.38 13.65 -22.44
N GLU A 303 -27.62 14.06 -22.83
CA GLU A 303 -28.70 13.11 -23.05
C GLU A 303 -28.29 12.07 -24.11
N ASP A 304 -28.45 10.78 -23.75
CA ASP A 304 -28.12 9.63 -24.59
C ASP A 304 -29.00 8.44 -24.16
N GLU A 305 -29.68 7.80 -25.08
CA GLU A 305 -30.59 6.67 -24.80
C GLU A 305 -29.89 5.48 -24.12
N LYS A 306 -28.59 5.34 -24.35
CA LYS A 306 -27.76 4.28 -23.74
C LYS A 306 -27.09 4.74 -22.42
N GLY A 307 -27.43 5.91 -21.94
CA GLY A 307 -26.86 6.49 -20.74
C GLY A 307 -27.49 5.97 -19.45
N ILE A 308 -27.00 6.50 -18.34
CA ILE A 308 -27.52 6.26 -16.99
C ILE A 308 -28.83 7.03 -16.81
N LEU A 309 -29.81 6.40 -16.15
CA LEU A 309 -31.10 7.03 -15.84
C LEU A 309 -30.96 7.92 -14.61
N PHE A 310 -31.34 9.19 -14.74
CA PHE A 310 -31.36 10.17 -13.65
C PHE A 310 -32.78 10.45 -13.12
N GLU A 311 -32.88 11.20 -12.05
CA GLU A 311 -34.12 11.49 -11.31
C GLU A 311 -35.16 12.25 -12.14
N ASP A 312 -34.73 12.96 -13.18
CA ASP A 312 -35.63 13.65 -14.13
C ASP A 312 -36.27 12.71 -15.17
N GLY A 313 -35.96 11.40 -15.07
CA GLY A 313 -36.46 10.37 -15.98
C GLY A 313 -35.74 10.31 -17.33
N LYS A 314 -34.71 11.11 -17.52
CA LYS A 314 -33.87 11.09 -18.72
C LYS A 314 -32.61 10.27 -18.50
N ARG A 315 -32.01 9.84 -19.62
CA ARG A 315 -30.74 9.12 -19.61
C ARG A 315 -29.63 10.03 -20.10
N TYR A 316 -28.49 9.97 -19.39
CA TYR A 316 -27.32 10.78 -19.71
C TYR A 316 -26.08 9.91 -19.79
N LYS A 317 -25.18 10.31 -20.69
CA LYS A 317 -23.87 9.68 -20.85
C LYS A 317 -22.79 10.70 -20.51
N GLU A 318 -21.84 10.24 -19.72
CA GLU A 318 -20.69 11.00 -19.29
C GLU A 318 -19.62 11.11 -20.39
N SER A 319 -18.89 12.22 -20.40
CA SER A 319 -17.74 12.47 -21.26
C SER A 319 -16.72 13.33 -20.55
N GLN A 320 -15.44 12.92 -20.60
CA GLN A 320 -14.32 13.72 -20.10
C GLN A 320 -13.95 14.89 -21.03
N LYS A 321 -14.58 14.97 -22.19
CA LYS A 321 -14.35 16.05 -23.14
C LYS A 321 -15.57 16.94 -23.15
N ASP A 322 -15.34 18.24 -23.29
CA ASP A 322 -16.43 19.16 -23.58
C ASP A 322 -17.12 18.72 -24.88
N ASN A 323 -18.35 18.27 -24.72
CA ASN A 323 -19.22 17.80 -25.81
C ASN A 323 -20.49 18.66 -25.93
N GLY A 324 -20.47 19.85 -25.28
CA GLY A 324 -21.64 20.71 -25.18
C GLY A 324 -22.70 20.21 -24.21
N GLY A 325 -22.34 19.26 -23.33
CA GLY A 325 -23.19 18.74 -22.28
C GLY A 325 -23.18 19.62 -21.03
N ILE A 326 -23.83 19.09 -19.97
CA ILE A 326 -23.90 19.72 -18.67
C ILE A 326 -22.63 19.37 -17.90
N LYS A 327 -21.86 20.38 -17.50
CA LYS A 327 -20.65 20.19 -16.71
C LYS A 327 -21.01 19.90 -15.25
N GLU A 328 -20.33 18.95 -14.66
CA GLU A 328 -20.43 18.67 -13.23
C GLU A 328 -20.05 19.86 -12.36
N SER A 329 -20.60 19.92 -11.15
CA SER A 329 -20.39 21.01 -10.20
C SER A 329 -20.34 20.50 -8.75
N LEU A 330 -19.85 21.31 -7.82
CA LEU A 330 -19.86 20.94 -6.41
C LEU A 330 -21.25 21.20 -5.76
N ASN A 331 -21.86 22.33 -6.06
CA ASN A 331 -23.02 22.84 -5.33
C ASN A 331 -24.31 22.96 -6.17
N GLY A 332 -24.30 22.49 -7.40
CA GLY A 332 -25.42 22.65 -8.33
C GLY A 332 -25.41 23.99 -9.04
N GLU A 333 -24.25 24.58 -9.26
CA GLU A 333 -24.05 25.84 -9.96
C GLU A 333 -24.61 25.75 -11.40
N LYS A 334 -25.09 26.83 -11.91
CA LYS A 334 -25.72 26.92 -13.25
C LYS A 334 -26.97 26.03 -13.43
N ASN A 335 -27.70 25.78 -12.35
CA ASN A 335 -28.90 24.92 -12.34
C ASN A 335 -28.65 23.44 -12.72
N ASN A 336 -27.47 22.94 -12.40
CA ASN A 336 -27.06 21.57 -12.70
C ASN A 336 -27.05 20.68 -11.45
N TYR A 337 -28.08 20.78 -10.61
CA TYR A 337 -28.10 20.13 -9.29
C TYR A 337 -27.93 18.61 -9.37
N GLN A 338 -28.60 17.94 -10.29
CA GLN A 338 -28.50 16.48 -10.43
C GLN A 338 -27.08 15.99 -10.77
N PHE A 339 -26.23 16.83 -11.35
CA PHE A 339 -24.82 16.57 -11.63
C PHE A 339 -23.91 17.28 -10.63
N SER A 340 -24.35 17.39 -9.38
CA SER A 340 -23.58 18.04 -8.32
C SER A 340 -23.18 17.07 -7.22
N ALA A 341 -22.11 17.39 -6.48
CA ALA A 341 -21.68 16.64 -5.31
C ALA A 341 -22.76 16.63 -4.21
N ARG A 342 -23.59 17.68 -4.11
CA ARG A 342 -24.74 17.69 -3.18
C ARG A 342 -25.79 16.64 -3.54
N ALA A 343 -26.06 16.45 -4.82
CA ALA A 343 -27.03 15.44 -5.28
C ALA A 343 -26.58 14.01 -4.92
N VAL A 344 -25.27 13.72 -4.87
CA VAL A 344 -24.77 12.43 -4.38
C VAL A 344 -25.20 12.18 -2.95
N ILE A 345 -24.99 13.16 -2.07
CA ILE A 345 -25.37 13.05 -0.65
C ILE A 345 -26.88 12.83 -0.53
N ASP A 346 -27.67 13.58 -1.31
CA ASP A 346 -29.13 13.47 -1.28
C ASP A 346 -29.63 12.11 -1.80
N ARG A 347 -28.98 11.51 -2.80
CA ARG A 347 -29.30 10.17 -3.29
C ARG A 347 -29.17 9.13 -2.20
N TYR A 348 -28.05 9.12 -1.46
CA TYR A 348 -27.89 8.21 -0.32
C TYR A 348 -29.00 8.41 0.72
N LYS A 349 -29.27 9.67 1.06
CA LYS A 349 -30.33 10.01 2.02
C LYS A 349 -31.73 9.60 1.55
N ASN A 350 -32.06 9.85 0.28
CA ASN A 350 -33.36 9.53 -0.29
C ASN A 350 -33.61 8.01 -0.38
N HIS A 351 -32.54 7.23 -0.48
CA HIS A 351 -32.58 5.78 -0.45
C HIS A 351 -32.41 5.18 0.95
N ASP A 352 -32.36 6.03 2.01
CA ASP A 352 -32.16 5.59 3.40
C ASP A 352 -30.89 4.74 3.56
N MET A 353 -29.78 5.18 2.92
CA MET A 353 -28.49 4.51 2.93
C MET A 353 -27.46 5.38 3.67
N PRO A 354 -26.75 4.83 4.68
CA PRO A 354 -25.67 5.54 5.37
C PRO A 354 -24.54 5.95 4.43
N LEU A 355 -24.02 7.17 4.62
CA LEU A 355 -22.84 7.69 3.96
C LEU A 355 -21.98 8.44 4.99
N GLY A 356 -20.73 8.06 5.18
CA GLY A 356 -19.83 8.72 6.12
C GLY A 356 -19.02 9.84 5.52
N TRP A 357 -18.63 9.70 4.27
CA TRP A 357 -17.79 10.67 3.59
C TRP A 357 -17.99 10.67 2.07
N LEU A 358 -17.74 11.83 1.46
CA LEU A 358 -17.80 12.04 0.02
C LEU A 358 -16.51 12.67 -0.45
N LEU A 359 -15.94 12.16 -1.55
CA LEU A 359 -14.73 12.66 -2.15
C LEU A 359 -14.97 12.94 -3.64
N PRO A 360 -15.09 14.22 -4.05
CA PRO A 360 -14.96 14.57 -5.45
C PRO A 360 -13.62 14.07 -5.98
N ASN A 361 -13.68 13.11 -6.92
CA ASN A 361 -12.52 12.37 -7.37
C ASN A 361 -12.03 12.93 -8.71
N ASP A 362 -10.73 12.78 -8.96
CA ASP A 362 -10.11 12.90 -10.26
C ASP A 362 -10.24 14.25 -10.99
N GLY A 363 -10.08 15.33 -10.27
CA GLY A 363 -9.94 16.65 -10.89
C GLY A 363 -8.56 16.94 -11.48
N TYR A 364 -7.65 15.97 -11.55
CA TYR A 364 -6.24 16.14 -11.96
C TYR A 364 -5.57 17.38 -11.37
N GLY A 365 -5.78 17.59 -10.08
CA GLY A 365 -5.20 18.69 -9.32
C GLY A 365 -6.16 19.85 -9.07
N ALA A 366 -7.33 19.89 -9.70
CA ALA A 366 -8.28 20.99 -9.57
C ALA A 366 -9.73 20.53 -9.33
N GLY A 367 -9.93 19.44 -8.60
CA GLY A 367 -11.23 18.81 -8.38
C GLY A 367 -12.34 19.71 -7.80
N TYR A 368 -12.02 20.92 -7.38
CA TYR A 368 -12.98 21.89 -6.90
C TYR A 368 -12.94 23.25 -7.61
N GLY A 369 -12.15 23.36 -8.68
CA GLY A 369 -11.95 24.60 -9.45
C GLY A 369 -13.18 24.98 -10.27
N GLN A 370 -14.08 25.78 -9.71
CA GLN A 370 -15.27 26.31 -10.36
C GLN A 370 -15.20 27.81 -10.62
N THR A 371 -14.22 28.50 -10.03
CA THR A 371 -14.04 29.95 -10.13
C THR A 371 -12.65 30.28 -10.68
N GLU A 372 -12.42 31.55 -11.01
CA GLU A 372 -11.16 32.02 -11.58
C GLU A 372 -10.09 32.32 -10.51
N THR A 373 -10.42 32.20 -9.23
CA THR A 373 -9.51 32.47 -8.11
C THR A 373 -9.41 31.28 -7.16
N LEU A 374 -8.24 31.09 -6.57
CA LEU A 374 -8.04 30.04 -5.57
C LEU A 374 -8.95 30.25 -4.35
N ASP A 375 -9.08 31.48 -3.86
CA ASP A 375 -9.94 31.80 -2.71
C ASP A 375 -11.43 31.56 -3.04
N GLY A 376 -11.85 31.83 -4.26
CA GLY A 376 -13.19 31.50 -4.75
C GLY A 376 -13.44 29.99 -4.79
N ASN A 377 -12.45 29.21 -5.23
CA ASN A 377 -12.53 27.76 -5.23
C ASN A 377 -12.60 27.19 -3.82
N ILE A 378 -11.80 27.71 -2.88
CA ILE A 378 -11.86 27.30 -1.46
C ILE A 378 -13.23 27.66 -0.84
N ALA A 379 -13.78 28.83 -1.12
CA ALA A 379 -15.11 29.22 -0.65
C ALA A 379 -16.21 28.31 -1.21
N ASN A 380 -16.12 27.92 -2.49
CA ASN A 380 -17.04 26.99 -3.11
C ASN A 380 -16.95 25.58 -2.50
N LEU A 381 -15.74 25.09 -2.26
CA LEU A 381 -15.51 23.83 -1.57
C LEU A 381 -16.03 23.86 -0.12
N LYS A 382 -15.83 24.97 0.58
CA LYS A 382 -16.40 25.19 1.92
C LYS A 382 -17.93 25.07 1.92
N SER A 383 -18.58 25.65 0.91
CA SER A 383 -20.04 25.58 0.77
C SER A 383 -20.53 24.12 0.65
N LEU A 384 -19.84 23.29 -0.12
CA LEU A 384 -20.10 21.85 -0.18
C LEU A 384 -19.84 21.19 1.19
N GLY A 385 -18.71 21.50 1.84
CA GLY A 385 -18.36 20.94 3.14
C GLY A 385 -19.38 21.25 4.23
N ASP A 386 -19.90 22.49 4.26
CA ASP A 386 -20.92 22.88 5.21
C ASP A 386 -22.25 22.14 4.95
N TYR A 387 -22.62 21.94 3.68
CA TYR A 387 -23.76 21.13 3.29
C TYR A 387 -23.59 19.66 3.69
N ALA A 388 -22.44 19.06 3.40
CA ALA A 388 -22.13 17.68 3.71
C ALA A 388 -22.21 17.43 5.23
N ARG A 389 -21.51 18.23 6.04
CA ARG A 389 -21.52 18.11 7.51
C ARG A 389 -22.91 18.28 8.12
N LYS A 390 -23.76 19.16 7.57
CA LYS A 390 -25.16 19.28 7.98
C LYS A 390 -25.93 17.97 7.76
N ASN A 391 -25.52 17.14 6.82
CA ASN A 391 -26.09 15.84 6.53
C ASN A 391 -25.30 14.67 7.16
N GLY A 392 -24.32 14.94 8.04
CA GLY A 392 -23.51 13.91 8.71
C GLY A 392 -22.40 13.30 7.85
N VAL A 393 -22.01 13.99 6.77
CA VAL A 393 -21.03 13.52 5.80
C VAL A 393 -19.79 14.41 5.82
N GLU A 394 -18.60 13.83 5.89
CA GLU A 394 -17.34 14.56 5.72
C GLU A 394 -16.94 14.63 4.25
N ILE A 395 -16.18 15.67 3.89
CA ILE A 395 -15.70 15.83 2.51
C ILE A 395 -14.22 15.51 2.39
N GLY A 396 -13.84 15.04 1.22
CA GLY A 396 -12.47 14.82 0.81
C GLY A 396 -12.17 15.31 -0.60
N LEU A 397 -10.92 15.15 -0.99
CA LEU A 397 -10.45 15.45 -2.34
C LEU A 397 -9.49 14.37 -2.83
N TRP A 398 -9.60 14.06 -4.11
CA TRP A 398 -8.55 13.38 -4.85
C TRP A 398 -7.36 14.32 -5.05
N THR A 399 -6.16 13.79 -5.00
CA THR A 399 -4.95 14.60 -5.16
C THR A 399 -3.92 13.89 -6.02
N GLN A 400 -3.33 14.66 -6.90
CA GLN A 400 -2.08 14.37 -7.57
C GLN A 400 -0.92 14.82 -6.67
N SER A 401 0.27 15.05 -7.17
CA SER A 401 1.46 15.33 -6.37
C SER A 401 1.57 16.74 -5.82
N ASP A 402 0.87 17.72 -6.40
CA ASP A 402 1.05 19.13 -6.04
C ASP A 402 -0.03 19.59 -5.06
N LEU A 403 0.32 19.65 -3.78
CA LEU A 403 -0.59 19.98 -2.69
C LEU A 403 -0.54 21.46 -2.26
N HIS A 404 0.52 22.18 -2.65
CA HIS A 404 0.77 23.56 -2.24
C HIS A 404 0.72 24.52 -3.44
N PRO A 405 0.31 25.78 -3.23
CA PRO A 405 0.27 26.77 -4.32
C PRO A 405 1.61 26.95 -5.01
N LYS A 406 1.58 27.07 -6.33
CA LYS A 406 2.77 27.34 -7.16
C LYS A 406 2.56 28.57 -8.03
N GLU A 407 3.57 29.41 -8.14
CA GLU A 407 3.56 30.57 -9.03
C GLU A 407 3.43 30.14 -10.51
N GLY A 408 2.72 30.94 -11.28
CA GLY A 408 2.56 30.74 -12.73
C GLY A 408 1.56 29.65 -13.13
N ILE A 409 0.90 28.99 -12.17
CA ILE A 409 -0.16 28.02 -12.44
C ILE A 409 -1.52 28.70 -12.34
N SER A 410 -2.42 28.39 -13.28
CA SER A 410 -3.81 28.86 -13.26
C SER A 410 -4.51 28.50 -11.94
N ALA A 411 -5.34 29.40 -11.42
CA ALA A 411 -6.14 29.16 -10.21
C ALA A 411 -7.01 27.90 -10.30
N LEU A 412 -7.46 27.53 -11.48
CA LEU A 412 -8.19 26.29 -11.72
C LEU A 412 -7.37 25.02 -11.49
N LEU A 413 -6.04 25.11 -11.55
CA LEU A 413 -5.12 24.00 -11.40
C LEU A 413 -4.34 24.04 -10.07
N GLN A 414 -4.49 25.12 -9.32
CA GLN A 414 -3.79 25.25 -8.04
C GLN A 414 -4.50 24.51 -6.92
N ARG A 415 -3.70 23.97 -6.01
CA ARG A 415 -4.12 23.38 -4.75
C ARG A 415 -3.53 24.16 -3.58
N ASP A 416 -4.21 24.16 -2.49
CA ASP A 416 -3.73 24.66 -1.20
C ASP A 416 -4.30 23.79 -0.08
N ILE A 417 -3.58 22.70 0.22
CA ILE A 417 -4.03 21.71 1.20
C ILE A 417 -4.26 22.32 2.59
N VAL A 418 -3.52 23.37 2.95
CA VAL A 418 -3.72 24.06 4.23
C VAL A 418 -5.07 24.76 4.26
N LYS A 419 -5.42 25.51 3.22
CA LYS A 419 -6.74 26.16 3.11
C LYS A 419 -7.85 25.14 2.95
N GLU A 420 -7.64 24.08 2.18
CA GLU A 420 -8.60 22.98 2.01
C GLU A 420 -8.99 22.36 3.36
N VAL A 421 -8.01 22.08 4.20
CA VAL A 421 -8.22 21.48 5.53
C VAL A 421 -8.79 22.52 6.52
N ARG A 422 -8.17 23.70 6.61
CA ARG A 422 -8.49 24.72 7.60
C ARG A 422 -9.79 25.46 7.30
N ASP A 423 -9.95 25.91 6.05
CA ASP A 423 -11.02 26.84 5.68
C ASP A 423 -12.22 26.11 5.07
N ALA A 424 -12.01 25.11 4.22
CA ALA A 424 -13.07 24.31 3.61
C ALA A 424 -13.47 23.07 4.42
N GLY A 425 -12.62 22.63 5.36
CA GLY A 425 -12.91 21.51 6.24
C GLY A 425 -12.77 20.15 5.57
N VAL A 426 -11.84 20.00 4.64
CA VAL A 426 -11.47 18.70 4.06
C VAL A 426 -10.91 17.79 5.14
N ARG A 427 -11.39 16.54 5.17
CA ARG A 427 -11.04 15.52 6.17
C ARG A 427 -10.58 14.19 5.54
N VAL A 428 -10.75 14.01 4.25
CA VAL A 428 -10.37 12.80 3.51
C VAL A 428 -9.48 13.19 2.34
N LEU A 429 -8.42 12.42 2.10
CA LEU A 429 -7.59 12.57 0.92
C LEU A 429 -7.37 11.22 0.25
N LYS A 430 -7.43 11.19 -1.09
CA LYS A 430 -7.02 10.04 -1.88
C LYS A 430 -5.79 10.41 -2.69
N THR A 431 -4.71 9.63 -2.53
CA THR A 431 -3.54 9.69 -3.40
C THR A 431 -3.65 8.60 -4.48
N ASP A 432 -3.04 8.82 -5.63
CA ASP A 432 -3.19 7.95 -6.79
C ASP A 432 -1.84 7.58 -7.43
N VAL A 433 -1.87 6.93 -8.59
CA VAL A 433 -0.68 6.42 -9.32
C VAL A 433 0.42 7.46 -9.56
N ALA A 434 0.09 8.73 -9.65
CA ALA A 434 1.06 9.82 -9.79
C ALA A 434 2.03 9.91 -8.61
N TRP A 435 1.63 9.46 -7.44
CA TRP A 435 2.47 9.42 -6.24
C TRP A 435 3.48 8.27 -6.32
N VAL A 436 3.05 7.12 -6.78
CA VAL A 436 3.90 5.94 -6.92
C VAL A 436 4.88 6.10 -8.08
N GLY A 437 4.45 6.70 -9.18
CA GLY A 437 5.28 6.96 -10.36
C GLY A 437 6.50 7.83 -10.09
N ALA A 438 6.45 8.70 -9.06
CA ALA A 438 7.57 9.52 -8.61
C ALA A 438 8.49 8.80 -7.62
N GLY A 439 8.16 7.58 -7.21
CA GLY A 439 8.94 6.73 -6.31
C GLY A 439 8.40 6.67 -4.87
N TYR A 440 8.78 5.62 -4.15
CA TYR A 440 8.25 5.34 -2.80
C TYR A 440 8.57 6.42 -1.77
N SER A 441 9.73 7.05 -1.86
CA SER A 441 10.09 8.16 -0.96
C SER A 441 9.20 9.39 -1.20
N PHE A 442 8.84 9.65 -2.45
CA PHE A 442 7.93 10.73 -2.79
C PHE A 442 6.52 10.46 -2.25
N GLY A 443 6.00 9.24 -2.44
CA GLY A 443 4.70 8.84 -1.92
C GLY A 443 4.64 8.93 -0.39
N LEU A 444 5.63 8.37 0.31
CA LEU A 444 5.71 8.45 1.77
C LEU A 444 5.79 9.90 2.28
N ASN A 445 6.61 10.74 1.65
CA ASN A 445 6.72 12.15 2.03
C ASN A 445 5.39 12.89 1.84
N GLY A 446 4.67 12.62 0.76
CA GLY A 446 3.38 13.24 0.49
C GLY A 446 2.31 12.86 1.50
N VAL A 447 2.17 11.59 1.86
CA VAL A 447 1.20 11.18 2.89
C VAL A 447 1.60 11.69 4.27
N ALA A 448 2.89 11.81 4.57
CA ALA A 448 3.40 12.39 5.81
C ALA A 448 3.06 13.89 5.91
N ASP A 449 3.24 14.66 4.83
CA ASP A 449 2.89 16.08 4.77
C ASP A 449 1.42 16.30 5.11
N VAL A 450 0.51 15.59 4.44
CA VAL A 450 -0.92 15.66 4.74
C VAL A 450 -1.23 15.14 6.16
N GLY A 451 -0.57 14.08 6.58
CA GLY A 451 -0.70 13.50 7.91
C GLY A 451 -0.38 14.48 9.04
N HIS A 452 0.52 15.41 8.81
CA HIS A 452 0.85 16.50 9.74
C HIS A 452 -0.09 17.71 9.58
N ILE A 453 -0.49 18.05 8.36
CA ILE A 453 -1.37 19.20 8.08
C ILE A 453 -2.78 18.98 8.67
N MET A 454 -3.33 17.77 8.56
CA MET A 454 -4.69 17.50 9.03
C MET A 454 -4.91 17.79 10.52
N PRO A 455 -4.12 17.27 11.47
CA PRO A 455 -4.31 17.61 12.88
C PRO A 455 -3.98 19.08 13.19
N TYR A 456 -2.92 19.62 12.59
CA TYR A 456 -2.48 20.97 12.90
C TYR A 456 -3.46 22.06 12.45
N TYR A 457 -3.97 21.97 11.23
CA TYR A 457 -4.91 22.95 10.65
C TYR A 457 -6.38 22.51 10.72
N GLY A 458 -6.63 21.25 10.99
CA GLY A 458 -7.95 20.63 11.00
C GLY A 458 -8.55 20.46 12.40
N ASN A 459 -8.05 21.19 13.42
CA ASN A 459 -8.55 21.14 14.79
C ASN A 459 -8.44 19.72 15.39
N ASP A 460 -7.21 19.20 15.43
CA ASP A 460 -6.86 17.84 15.91
C ASP A 460 -7.55 16.70 15.13
N ALA A 461 -7.95 16.96 13.89
CA ALA A 461 -8.52 15.91 13.03
C ALA A 461 -7.51 14.80 12.76
N ARG A 462 -7.90 13.57 13.03
CA ARG A 462 -7.08 12.40 12.65
C ARG A 462 -6.99 12.31 11.13
N PRO A 463 -5.81 11.97 10.58
CA PRO A 463 -5.66 11.76 9.14
C PRO A 463 -6.58 10.63 8.65
N PHE A 464 -7.28 10.88 7.54
CA PHE A 464 -7.94 9.86 6.75
C PHE A 464 -7.45 9.99 5.31
N ILE A 465 -6.39 9.26 5.02
CA ILE A 465 -5.73 9.26 3.72
C ILE A 465 -5.89 7.87 3.13
N ILE A 466 -6.32 7.79 1.87
CA ILE A 466 -6.43 6.58 1.07
C ILE A 466 -5.28 6.62 0.08
N SER A 467 -4.31 5.71 0.22
CA SER A 467 -3.08 5.74 -0.56
C SER A 467 -2.90 4.49 -1.41
N LEU A 468 -2.36 4.66 -2.60
CA LEU A 468 -1.86 3.58 -3.43
C LEU A 468 -0.42 3.19 -3.04
N ASP A 469 0.31 4.07 -2.36
CA ASP A 469 1.61 3.77 -1.78
C ASP A 469 1.45 3.12 -0.40
N GLY A 470 2.11 1.98 -0.20
CA GLY A 470 2.12 1.21 1.04
C GLY A 470 3.53 0.87 1.54
N TRP A 471 4.55 1.64 1.14
CA TRP A 471 5.91 1.43 1.61
C TRP A 471 6.02 1.52 3.13
N ALA A 472 7.07 0.92 3.71
CA ALA A 472 7.28 0.93 5.16
C ALA A 472 7.24 2.36 5.73
N GLY A 473 6.38 2.59 6.71
CA GLY A 473 6.12 3.90 7.31
C GLY A 473 4.81 4.56 6.84
N THR A 474 4.25 4.18 5.71
CA THR A 474 2.99 4.74 5.20
C THR A 474 1.82 4.48 6.15
N GLN A 475 1.81 3.34 6.85
CA GLN A 475 0.75 2.98 7.80
C GLN A 475 0.52 3.99 8.91
N ARG A 476 1.53 4.80 9.25
CA ARG A 476 1.41 5.89 10.24
C ARG A 476 0.40 6.96 9.85
N TYR A 477 0.15 7.11 8.56
CA TYR A 477 -0.59 8.23 7.99
C TYR A 477 -1.82 7.80 7.21
N ALA A 478 -1.76 6.65 6.53
CA ALA A 478 -2.72 6.27 5.49
C ALA A 478 -3.25 4.85 5.65
N GLY A 479 -4.47 4.63 5.13
CA GLY A 479 -4.95 3.32 4.73
C GLY A 479 -4.61 3.05 3.26
N ILE A 480 -4.62 1.77 2.88
CA ILE A 480 -4.22 1.33 1.55
C ILE A 480 -5.46 1.11 0.68
N TRP A 481 -5.39 1.58 -0.55
CA TRP A 481 -6.34 1.29 -1.60
C TRP A 481 -5.68 0.33 -2.61
N SER A 482 -6.41 -0.72 -2.99
CA SER A 482 -5.82 -1.81 -3.80
C SER A 482 -5.72 -1.52 -5.30
N GLY A 483 -6.13 -0.32 -5.76
CA GLY A 483 -6.00 0.13 -7.15
C GLY A 483 -7.26 -0.05 -7.99
N ASP A 484 -7.15 0.27 -9.29
CA ASP A 484 -8.24 0.27 -10.27
C ASP A 484 -8.55 -1.16 -10.77
N GLN A 485 -9.42 -1.89 -10.10
CA GLN A 485 -9.78 -3.23 -10.54
C GLN A 485 -11.03 -3.23 -11.43
N THR A 486 -11.06 -4.19 -12.34
CA THR A 486 -12.27 -4.56 -13.08
C THR A 486 -13.19 -5.34 -12.15
N GLY A 487 -14.42 -4.87 -11.96
CA GLY A 487 -15.44 -5.55 -11.16
C GLY A 487 -16.45 -6.29 -12.04
N GLY A 488 -17.57 -6.69 -11.42
CA GLY A 488 -18.65 -7.43 -12.08
C GLY A 488 -18.37 -8.91 -12.24
N GLU A 489 -17.25 -9.42 -11.74
CA GLU A 489 -16.80 -10.79 -11.86
C GLU A 489 -16.47 -11.39 -10.48
N TRP A 490 -16.73 -12.70 -10.32
CA TRP A 490 -16.44 -13.42 -9.07
C TRP A 490 -14.96 -13.41 -8.70
N GLU A 491 -14.08 -13.38 -9.70
CA GLU A 491 -12.63 -13.30 -9.52
C GLU A 491 -12.22 -12.10 -8.69
N TYR A 492 -12.90 -10.97 -8.87
CA TYR A 492 -12.67 -9.74 -8.13
C TYR A 492 -12.83 -9.93 -6.62
N ILE A 493 -13.90 -10.60 -6.19
CA ILE A 493 -14.10 -10.93 -4.76
C ILE A 493 -13.07 -11.95 -4.32
N ARG A 494 -12.85 -12.99 -5.10
CA ARG A 494 -12.00 -14.13 -4.76
C ARG A 494 -10.59 -13.70 -4.39
N PHE A 495 -9.94 -12.88 -5.21
CA PHE A 495 -8.56 -12.49 -4.92
C PHE A 495 -8.44 -11.41 -3.84
N HIS A 496 -9.47 -10.58 -3.63
CA HIS A 496 -9.42 -9.56 -2.59
C HIS A 496 -9.44 -10.12 -1.17
N ILE A 497 -10.09 -11.25 -0.94
CA ILE A 497 -10.13 -11.86 0.41
C ILE A 497 -8.71 -12.11 0.95
N PRO A 498 -7.83 -12.90 0.28
CA PRO A 498 -6.46 -13.08 0.73
C PRO A 498 -5.62 -11.79 0.65
N THR A 499 -5.92 -10.86 -0.26
CA THR A 499 -5.27 -9.55 -0.33
C THR A 499 -5.46 -8.76 0.97
N TYR A 500 -6.68 -8.70 1.49
CA TYR A 500 -6.97 -7.99 2.74
C TYR A 500 -6.33 -8.67 3.95
N ILE A 501 -6.34 -9.99 4.00
CA ILE A 501 -5.63 -10.76 5.04
C ILE A 501 -4.13 -10.42 5.01
N GLY A 502 -3.52 -10.44 3.83
CA GLY A 502 -2.09 -10.17 3.63
C GLY A 502 -1.68 -8.74 3.98
N SER A 503 -2.55 -7.76 3.74
CA SER A 503 -2.33 -6.37 4.12
C SER A 503 -2.17 -6.21 5.64
N GLY A 504 -3.07 -6.79 6.43
CA GLY A 504 -2.99 -6.78 7.89
C GLY A 504 -1.71 -7.45 8.41
N LEU A 505 -1.32 -8.58 7.81
CA LEU A 505 -0.08 -9.30 8.14
C LEU A 505 1.20 -8.56 7.69
N SER A 506 1.07 -7.56 6.85
CA SER A 506 2.16 -6.66 6.42
C SER A 506 2.26 -5.39 7.27
N GLY A 507 1.51 -5.30 8.36
CA GLY A 507 1.48 -4.10 9.20
C GLY A 507 0.59 -2.96 8.67
N GLN A 508 -0.29 -3.24 7.71
CA GLN A 508 -1.20 -2.29 7.06
C GLN A 508 -2.66 -2.73 7.25
N PRO A 509 -3.22 -2.57 8.46
CA PRO A 509 -4.55 -3.11 8.78
C PRO A 509 -5.71 -2.34 8.13
N ASN A 510 -5.49 -1.08 7.73
CA ASN A 510 -6.48 -0.26 7.05
C ASN A 510 -6.38 -0.45 5.55
N ILE A 511 -7.26 -1.23 4.97
CA ILE A 511 -7.30 -1.53 3.54
C ILE A 511 -8.70 -1.37 2.97
N CYS A 512 -8.80 -0.93 1.72
CA CYS A 512 -10.01 -0.88 0.93
C CYS A 512 -9.78 -1.24 -0.53
N SER A 513 -10.88 -1.50 -1.22
CA SER A 513 -10.99 -1.58 -2.66
C SER A 513 -12.33 -1.00 -3.10
N ASP A 514 -12.44 -0.63 -4.37
CA ASP A 514 -13.69 -0.11 -4.91
C ASP A 514 -14.80 -1.17 -4.81
N MET A 515 -15.99 -0.75 -4.40
CA MET A 515 -17.14 -1.63 -4.37
C MET A 515 -17.44 -2.15 -5.78
N ASP A 516 -17.44 -3.49 -5.94
CA ASP A 516 -17.63 -4.16 -7.23
C ASP A 516 -16.66 -3.67 -8.32
N GLY A 517 -15.43 -3.26 -7.93
CA GLY A 517 -14.42 -2.66 -8.80
C GLY A 517 -14.83 -1.31 -9.37
N ILE A 518 -13.89 -0.62 -10.00
CA ILE A 518 -14.15 0.71 -10.60
C ILE A 518 -15.04 0.61 -11.86
N PHE A 519 -14.99 -0.50 -12.59
CA PHE A 519 -15.73 -0.72 -13.84
C PHE A 519 -16.89 -1.70 -13.72
N GLY A 520 -17.23 -2.14 -12.50
CA GLY A 520 -18.33 -3.07 -12.23
C GLY A 520 -19.72 -2.43 -12.33
N GLY A 521 -20.68 -2.95 -11.55
CA GLY A 521 -22.03 -2.41 -11.43
C GLY A 521 -23.04 -2.96 -12.45
N LYS A 522 -22.74 -4.06 -13.15
CA LYS A 522 -23.66 -4.72 -14.11
C LYS A 522 -24.17 -6.07 -13.65
N ASN A 523 -23.43 -6.75 -12.78
CA ASN A 523 -23.78 -8.06 -12.26
C ASN A 523 -24.32 -7.93 -10.84
N ALA A 524 -25.64 -7.99 -10.69
CA ALA A 524 -26.29 -7.83 -9.39
C ALA A 524 -25.84 -8.86 -8.34
N ALA A 525 -25.57 -10.10 -8.74
CA ALA A 525 -25.13 -11.13 -7.81
C ALA A 525 -23.74 -10.83 -7.25
N VAL A 526 -22.79 -10.45 -8.09
CA VAL A 526 -21.44 -10.06 -7.66
C VAL A 526 -21.48 -8.79 -6.82
N ASN A 527 -22.22 -7.76 -7.25
CA ASN A 527 -22.38 -6.52 -6.52
C ASN A 527 -22.93 -6.75 -5.09
N ILE A 528 -24.01 -7.51 -4.97
CA ILE A 528 -24.60 -7.86 -3.67
C ILE A 528 -23.57 -8.59 -2.78
N ARG A 529 -22.86 -9.58 -3.31
CA ARG A 529 -21.87 -10.34 -2.54
C ARG A 529 -20.69 -9.48 -2.12
N ASP A 530 -20.28 -8.54 -2.95
CA ASP A 530 -19.21 -7.61 -2.60
C ASP A 530 -19.64 -6.65 -1.46
N PHE A 531 -20.87 -6.13 -1.48
CA PHE A 531 -21.43 -5.39 -0.34
C PHE A 531 -21.51 -6.21 0.94
N GLN A 532 -21.90 -7.47 0.84
CA GLN A 532 -22.02 -8.37 1.99
C GLN A 532 -20.69 -8.57 2.72
N TRP A 533 -19.64 -8.97 2.02
CA TRP A 533 -18.39 -9.26 2.70
C TRP A 533 -17.64 -7.98 3.10
N LYS A 534 -17.71 -6.90 2.31
CA LYS A 534 -17.05 -5.62 2.64
C LYS A 534 -17.68 -4.91 3.83
N THR A 535 -18.88 -5.28 4.24
CA THR A 535 -19.46 -4.89 5.53
C THR A 535 -18.52 -5.25 6.70
N PHE A 536 -17.82 -6.38 6.59
CA PHE A 536 -16.87 -6.90 7.56
C PHE A 536 -15.42 -6.58 7.16
N THR A 537 -15.17 -5.36 6.75
CA THR A 537 -13.84 -4.81 6.41
C THR A 537 -13.68 -3.43 7.04
N PRO A 538 -12.44 -2.94 7.26
CA PRO A 538 -12.26 -1.64 7.91
C PRO A 538 -12.79 -0.48 7.08
N MET A 539 -12.38 -0.39 5.83
CA MET A 539 -12.75 0.72 4.93
C MET A 539 -13.63 0.19 3.79
N GLN A 540 -14.62 0.98 3.41
CA GLN A 540 -15.55 0.65 2.33
C GLN A 540 -15.78 1.89 1.48
N LEU A 541 -15.60 1.77 0.16
CA LEU A 541 -15.79 2.88 -0.75
C LEU A 541 -16.45 2.41 -2.05
N ASN A 542 -17.28 3.29 -2.58
CA ASN A 542 -17.94 3.12 -3.85
C ASN A 542 -17.48 4.23 -4.77
N MET A 543 -16.95 3.89 -5.92
CA MET A 543 -16.47 4.87 -6.89
C MET A 543 -17.38 4.88 -8.11
N ASP A 544 -17.97 6.04 -8.36
CA ASP A 544 -18.81 6.34 -9.51
C ASP A 544 -18.04 7.20 -10.51
N GLY A 545 -18.44 7.23 -11.79
CA GLY A 545 -18.01 8.26 -12.70
C GLY A 545 -16.91 7.90 -13.70
N TRP A 546 -16.77 6.66 -14.12
CA TRP A 546 -16.06 6.32 -15.35
C TRP A 546 -17.02 5.93 -16.48
N GLY A 547 -18.09 6.69 -16.59
CA GLY A 547 -18.89 6.90 -17.78
C GLY A 547 -19.77 5.78 -18.28
N ALA A 548 -19.67 4.58 -17.77
CA ALA A 548 -20.45 3.48 -18.33
C ALA A 548 -21.48 2.90 -17.37
N ASN A 549 -21.27 3.03 -16.07
CA ASN A 549 -22.09 2.39 -15.05
C ASN A 549 -22.29 3.30 -13.86
N GLU A 550 -23.51 3.40 -13.43
CA GLU A 550 -23.85 3.98 -12.14
C GLU A 550 -23.37 3.04 -11.03
N LYS A 551 -22.68 3.57 -10.03
CA LYS A 551 -22.05 2.80 -8.95
C LYS A 551 -22.70 2.99 -7.59
N TYR A 552 -23.87 3.65 -7.54
CA TYR A 552 -24.61 3.79 -6.29
C TYR A 552 -25.10 2.43 -5.77
N PRO A 553 -25.20 2.25 -4.45
CA PRO A 553 -25.70 0.99 -3.88
C PRO A 553 -27.12 0.60 -4.34
N HIS A 554 -27.89 1.55 -4.85
CA HIS A 554 -29.25 1.36 -5.37
C HIS A 554 -29.34 1.19 -6.88
N ALA A 555 -28.21 1.34 -7.61
CA ALA A 555 -28.22 1.45 -9.07
C ALA A 555 -28.77 0.24 -9.83
N LEU A 556 -28.63 -0.96 -9.26
CA LEU A 556 -29.05 -2.20 -9.90
C LEU A 556 -30.53 -2.59 -9.61
N GLY A 557 -31.28 -1.70 -8.92
CA GLY A 557 -32.68 -1.95 -8.60
C GLY A 557 -32.89 -3.06 -7.58
N GLU A 558 -34.14 -3.54 -7.45
CA GLU A 558 -34.44 -4.62 -6.52
C GLU A 558 -34.04 -6.00 -7.11
N PRO A 559 -33.54 -6.97 -6.31
CA PRO A 559 -33.41 -6.91 -4.84
C PRO A 559 -32.08 -6.28 -4.33
N ALA A 560 -31.18 -5.86 -5.22
CA ALA A 560 -29.87 -5.33 -4.84
C ALA A 560 -29.99 -4.10 -3.93
N THR A 561 -30.87 -3.17 -4.25
CA THR A 561 -31.11 -1.96 -3.44
C THR A 561 -31.44 -2.29 -1.98
N SER A 562 -32.39 -3.19 -1.74
CA SER A 562 -32.80 -3.57 -0.38
C SER A 562 -31.70 -4.32 0.37
N ILE A 563 -31.00 -5.21 -0.31
CA ILE A 563 -29.91 -5.98 0.31
C ILE A 563 -28.73 -5.08 0.63
N ASN A 564 -28.27 -4.25 -0.31
CA ASN A 564 -27.16 -3.33 -0.11
C ASN A 564 -27.45 -2.33 1.02
N ARG A 565 -28.69 -1.77 1.06
CA ARG A 565 -29.13 -0.92 2.17
C ARG A 565 -29.03 -1.61 3.53
N MET A 566 -29.49 -2.87 3.61
CA MET A 566 -29.42 -3.65 4.84
C MET A 566 -27.96 -3.81 5.31
N TYR A 567 -27.04 -4.14 4.42
CA TYR A 567 -25.64 -4.34 4.77
C TYR A 567 -24.92 -3.04 5.10
N LEU A 568 -25.26 -1.93 4.45
CA LEU A 568 -24.74 -0.61 4.83
C LEU A 568 -25.21 -0.20 6.24
N LYS A 569 -26.46 -0.47 6.58
CA LYS A 569 -26.98 -0.24 7.94
C LYS A 569 -26.32 -1.15 8.96
N LEU A 570 -26.14 -2.43 8.65
CA LEU A 570 -25.42 -3.38 9.50
C LEU A 570 -23.98 -2.91 9.75
N LYS A 571 -23.27 -2.43 8.73
CA LYS A 571 -21.93 -1.84 8.91
C LYS A 571 -21.94 -0.68 9.89
N SER A 572 -22.95 0.18 9.82
CA SER A 572 -23.12 1.30 10.75
C SER A 572 -23.43 0.83 12.18
N GLU A 573 -24.25 -0.19 12.34
CA GLU A 573 -24.59 -0.78 13.65
C GLU A 573 -23.37 -1.49 14.28
N LEU A 574 -22.51 -2.09 13.48
CA LEU A 574 -21.25 -2.71 13.92
C LEU A 574 -20.15 -1.70 14.27
N MET A 575 -20.39 -0.40 14.13
CA MET A 575 -19.35 0.62 14.35
C MET A 575 -18.63 0.52 15.69
N PRO A 576 -19.31 0.34 16.84
CA PRO A 576 -18.62 0.20 18.14
C PRO A 576 -17.67 -1.00 18.16
N TYR A 577 -18.08 -2.10 17.57
CA TYR A 577 -17.28 -3.31 17.42
C TYR A 577 -16.08 -3.07 16.51
N THR A 578 -16.33 -2.62 15.29
CA THR A 578 -15.30 -2.31 14.28
C THR A 578 -14.25 -1.35 14.84
N TYR A 579 -14.68 -0.28 15.51
CA TYR A 579 -13.78 0.73 16.05
C TYR A 579 -12.91 0.18 17.20
N SER A 580 -13.46 -0.69 18.04
CA SER A 580 -12.71 -1.34 19.12
C SER A 580 -11.58 -2.20 18.57
N PHE A 581 -11.86 -3.04 17.58
CA PHE A 581 -10.83 -3.88 16.95
C PHE A 581 -9.89 -3.11 16.01
N ALA A 582 -10.35 -2.02 15.41
CA ALA A 582 -9.46 -1.09 14.71
C ALA A 582 -8.44 -0.44 15.67
N ARG A 583 -8.84 -0.21 16.94
CA ARG A 583 -7.89 0.25 17.98
C ARG A 583 -6.88 -0.83 18.35
N GLU A 584 -7.29 -2.09 18.46
CA GLU A 584 -6.36 -3.21 18.67
C GLU A 584 -5.35 -3.34 17.51
N ALA A 585 -5.79 -3.06 16.29
CA ALA A 585 -4.92 -3.12 15.11
C ALA A 585 -3.77 -2.10 15.15
N VAL A 586 -3.94 -1.00 15.86
CA VAL A 586 -2.84 -0.04 16.12
C VAL A 586 -1.73 -0.69 16.94
N ASP A 587 -2.06 -1.66 17.79
CA ASP A 587 -1.13 -2.38 18.65
C ASP A 587 -0.75 -3.78 18.09
N GLY A 588 -0.97 -4.02 16.81
CA GLY A 588 -0.42 -5.16 16.07
C GLY A 588 -1.42 -6.28 15.76
N MET A 589 -2.61 -6.35 16.37
CA MET A 589 -3.59 -7.37 16.02
C MET A 589 -4.55 -6.84 14.96
N PRO A 590 -4.45 -7.27 13.68
CA PRO A 590 -5.30 -6.74 12.62
C PRO A 590 -6.78 -7.03 12.86
N LEU A 591 -7.66 -6.14 12.34
CA LEU A 591 -9.11 -6.32 12.39
C LEU A 591 -9.55 -7.50 11.51
N ILE A 592 -8.95 -7.63 10.32
CA ILE A 592 -9.10 -8.80 9.43
C ILE A 592 -8.00 -9.79 9.80
N ARG A 593 -8.36 -10.88 10.47
CA ARG A 593 -7.41 -11.83 11.04
C ARG A 593 -7.32 -13.09 10.18
N ALA A 594 -6.11 -13.41 9.73
CA ALA A 594 -5.84 -14.75 9.21
C ALA A 594 -6.25 -15.80 10.24
N MET A 595 -6.81 -16.91 9.81
CA MET A 595 -7.34 -17.95 10.71
C MET A 595 -6.30 -18.44 11.73
N PHE A 596 -5.01 -18.47 11.36
CA PHE A 596 -3.96 -18.94 12.27
C PHE A 596 -3.68 -18.00 13.46
N LEU A 597 -4.13 -16.73 13.41
CA LEU A 597 -3.96 -15.80 14.53
C LEU A 597 -4.75 -16.23 15.78
N ASP A 598 -5.94 -16.78 15.56
CA ASP A 598 -6.81 -17.30 16.62
C ASP A 598 -6.78 -18.84 16.73
N TYR A 599 -6.46 -19.53 15.62
CA TYR A 599 -6.44 -21.01 15.52
C TYR A 599 -5.16 -21.52 14.87
N PRO A 600 -3.99 -21.37 15.51
CA PRO A 600 -2.69 -21.71 14.91
C PRO A 600 -2.51 -23.21 14.72
N ASN A 601 -2.34 -23.66 13.50
CA ASN A 601 -1.99 -25.03 13.12
C ASN A 601 -1.51 -25.07 11.66
N GLU A 602 -0.92 -26.18 11.24
CA GLU A 602 -0.38 -26.35 9.88
C GLU A 602 -1.40 -26.05 8.79
N TYR A 603 -2.66 -26.44 8.97
CA TYR A 603 -3.74 -26.18 8.01
C TYR A 603 -4.02 -24.68 7.84
N THR A 604 -3.96 -23.91 8.92
CA THR A 604 -4.28 -22.47 8.91
C THR A 604 -3.10 -21.57 8.54
N TYR A 605 -1.86 -22.00 8.75
CA TYR A 605 -0.67 -21.27 8.32
C TYR A 605 -0.52 -21.21 6.80
N GLY A 606 -0.94 -22.24 6.10
CA GLY A 606 -0.90 -22.30 4.64
C GLY A 606 -2.02 -21.53 3.95
N THR A 607 -2.35 -21.95 2.73
CA THR A 607 -3.37 -21.30 1.89
C THR A 607 -4.76 -21.94 1.97
N ALA A 608 -4.94 -22.95 2.82
CA ALA A 608 -6.21 -23.70 2.89
C ALA A 608 -7.39 -22.84 3.34
N THR A 609 -7.14 -21.85 4.22
CA THR A 609 -8.15 -20.93 4.75
C THR A 609 -8.14 -19.55 4.07
N ARG A 610 -7.57 -19.43 2.87
CA ARG A 610 -7.35 -18.15 2.19
C ARG A 610 -8.62 -17.36 1.82
N TYR A 611 -9.78 -17.99 1.87
CA TYR A 611 -11.05 -17.37 1.52
C TYR A 611 -11.97 -17.16 2.72
N GLN A 612 -11.40 -17.15 3.92
CA GLN A 612 -12.11 -16.85 5.15
C GLN A 612 -11.17 -16.18 6.16
N TYR A 613 -11.75 -15.41 7.06
CA TYR A 613 -11.00 -14.72 8.11
C TYR A 613 -11.88 -14.46 9.34
N MET A 614 -11.24 -14.17 10.46
CA MET A 614 -11.95 -13.61 11.61
C MET A 614 -12.00 -12.08 11.48
N TYR A 615 -13.16 -11.51 11.64
CA TYR A 615 -13.36 -10.07 11.78
C TYR A 615 -13.49 -9.74 13.27
N GLY A 616 -12.43 -9.21 13.85
CA GLY A 616 -12.29 -9.19 15.29
C GLY A 616 -12.25 -10.61 15.89
N THR A 617 -12.85 -10.79 17.06
CA THR A 617 -12.87 -12.10 17.76
C THR A 617 -14.13 -12.93 17.51
N ASP A 618 -15.25 -12.29 17.08
CA ASP A 618 -16.56 -12.91 17.20
C ASP A 618 -17.19 -13.29 15.84
N PHE A 619 -16.68 -12.75 14.72
CA PHE A 619 -17.24 -13.03 13.40
C PHE A 619 -16.27 -13.83 12.53
N LEU A 620 -16.64 -15.06 12.21
CA LEU A 620 -16.03 -15.81 11.11
C LEU A 620 -16.70 -15.36 9.80
N VAL A 621 -15.93 -14.73 8.93
CA VAL A 621 -16.38 -14.26 7.63
C VAL A 621 -15.90 -15.21 6.55
N ALA A 622 -16.84 -15.82 5.84
CA ALA A 622 -16.61 -16.71 4.70
C ALA A 622 -17.38 -16.16 3.48
N PRO A 623 -16.78 -15.24 2.73
CA PRO A 623 -17.46 -14.58 1.61
C PRO A 623 -17.90 -15.53 0.52
N GLY A 624 -19.07 -15.27 -0.08
CA GLY A 624 -19.45 -15.91 -1.33
C GLY A 624 -18.64 -15.29 -2.49
N TYR A 625 -17.76 -16.05 -3.10
CA TYR A 625 -16.86 -15.62 -4.18
C TYR A 625 -17.03 -16.40 -5.48
N GLN A 626 -18.08 -17.21 -5.57
CA GLN A 626 -18.47 -17.98 -6.76
C GLN A 626 -19.96 -18.33 -6.68
N ASN A 627 -20.56 -18.70 -7.83
CA ASN A 627 -21.93 -19.24 -7.88
C ASN A 627 -21.98 -20.64 -7.29
#